data_7d8ac4508a00f6c19a39b44e0a42a2bd
#
_entry.id   7d8ac4508a00f6c19a39b44e0a42a2bd
#
_cell.length_a   1.000
_cell.length_b   1.000
_cell.length_c   1.000
_cell.angle_alpha   90.00
_cell.angle_beta   90.00
_cell.angle_gamma   90.00
#
_symmetry.space_group_name_H-M   'P 1'
#
loop_
_entity.id
_entity.type
_entity.pdbx_description
1 polymer ?
#
loop_
_entity_poly.entity_id
_entity_poly.type
_entity_poly.pdbx_seq_one_letter_code
_entity_poly.pdbx_strand_id
1 'polypeptide(L)'
;MKNFLSLLCILSLCFGCDKAYDLNKIESGDVTIGNDQSEWIMPSAQITVGMDELQDGSADIRAIFDEVDIWLPTTLPGNAEWVDIVRLSSDGTYLDGMLEALIDEMLVPGSKKMDEVVDLIWSNEGYRERFTALIPADSEELFKAEFKKFFGEDNEAGEALRDTMGELAREFLSQIKINTITYNATLDVDYDLIDMLADNLDPEGTVDPVNTLDLYGEVRSSLPVSFEVAADFSETNVAIAPFLVEPDEENDIAPVRLYKDDIRSLFSFFELNVDFMPQKYYPRIGFSDSQSIRMMLHLKKRGGLNL
;
A
#
# COMPACT_ATOMS: atom_id res chain seq x y z
N MET A 1 -1.49 27.62 -0.98
CA MET A 1 -2.07 28.75 -0.22
C MET A 1 -2.96 28.36 0.96
N LYS A 2 -3.64 27.19 0.99
CA LYS A 2 -4.45 26.79 2.17
C LYS A 2 -3.62 26.30 3.36
N ASN A 3 -2.47 25.69 3.13
CA ASN A 3 -1.63 25.09 4.18
C ASN A 3 -0.72 26.12 4.89
N PHE A 4 -0.42 27.22 4.22
CA PHE A 4 0.33 28.34 4.81
C PHE A 4 -0.45 29.05 5.93
N LEU A 5 -1.78 29.08 5.81
CA LEU A 5 -2.64 29.71 6.84
C LEU A 5 -2.68 28.89 8.15
N SER A 6 -2.49 27.57 8.08
CA SER A 6 -2.49 26.70 9.27
C SER A 6 -1.20 26.83 10.08
N LEU A 7 -0.06 27.03 9.43
CA LEU A 7 1.22 27.25 10.12
C LEU A 7 1.26 28.62 10.80
N LEU A 8 0.68 29.64 10.17
CA LEU A 8 0.57 30.99 10.75
C LEU A 8 -0.35 31.02 11.98
N CYS A 9 -1.40 30.15 12.01
CA CYS A 9 -2.30 30.09 13.18
C CYS A 9 -1.64 29.44 14.40
N ILE A 10 -0.67 28.54 14.23
CA ILE A 10 0.06 27.91 15.36
C ILE A 10 1.03 28.93 15.99
N LEU A 11 1.69 29.74 15.19
CA LEU A 11 2.53 30.82 15.69
C LEU A 11 1.72 31.93 16.41
N SER A 12 0.47 32.19 16.01
CA SER A 12 -0.36 33.22 16.64
C SER A 12 -0.98 32.81 17.97
N LEU A 13 -0.99 31.54 18.35
CA LEU A 13 -1.50 31.07 19.65
C LEU A 13 -0.49 31.23 20.81
N CYS A 14 0.77 31.55 20.52
CA CYS A 14 1.80 31.82 21.53
C CYS A 14 1.83 33.27 22.05
N PHE A 15 1.04 34.18 21.48
CA PHE A 15 1.05 35.63 21.86
C PHE A 15 -0.05 36.07 22.85
N GLY A 16 -0.43 35.19 23.75
CA GLY A 16 -1.40 35.48 24.80
C GLY A 16 -0.77 35.92 26.13
N CYS A 17 0.32 36.70 26.11
CA CYS A 17 0.81 37.39 27.32
C CYS A 17 0.86 38.91 27.10
N ASP A 18 -0.01 39.59 27.80
CA ASP A 18 -0.20 41.05 27.79
C ASP A 18 0.98 41.76 28.50
N LYS A 19 2.19 41.60 27.96
CA LYS A 19 3.35 42.44 28.26
C LYS A 19 4.03 42.78 26.95
N ALA A 20 4.04 44.06 26.61
CA ALA A 20 4.79 44.59 25.48
C ALA A 20 6.29 44.33 25.71
N TYR A 21 6.80 43.25 25.13
CA TYR A 21 8.23 43.02 25.00
C TYR A 21 8.75 43.87 23.84
N ASP A 22 9.81 44.67 24.14
CA ASP A 22 10.51 45.44 23.11
C ASP A 22 11.39 44.47 22.29
N LEU A 23 10.80 43.93 21.24
CA LEU A 23 11.45 42.96 20.35
C LEU A 23 12.75 43.48 19.69
N ASN A 24 12.95 44.83 19.71
CA ASN A 24 14.18 45.41 19.16
C ASN A 24 15.39 45.29 20.11
N LYS A 25 15.22 44.72 21.28
CA LYS A 25 16.28 44.48 22.27
C LYS A 25 16.66 43.01 22.42
N ILE A 26 16.01 42.14 21.69
CA ILE A 26 16.29 40.72 21.70
C ILE A 26 17.29 40.49 20.56
N GLU A 27 18.56 40.18 20.90
CA GLU A 27 19.51 39.68 19.91
C GLU A 27 19.09 38.27 19.49
N SER A 28 19.01 38.02 18.18
CA SER A 28 18.73 36.71 17.66
C SER A 28 19.80 35.75 18.18
N GLY A 29 19.39 34.66 18.86
CA GLY A 29 20.27 33.68 19.49
C GLY A 29 20.20 33.66 21.03
N ASP A 30 19.55 34.67 21.68
CA ASP A 30 19.39 34.73 23.14
C ASP A 30 18.01 34.23 23.62
N VAL A 31 17.11 33.85 22.69
CA VAL A 31 15.76 33.41 23.05
C VAL A 31 15.64 31.93 22.87
N THR A 32 15.55 31.19 23.97
CA THR A 32 15.22 29.75 23.96
C THR A 32 13.73 29.57 24.25
N ILE A 33 13.02 28.90 23.34
CA ILE A 33 11.63 28.50 23.54
C ILE A 33 11.63 27.06 24.05
N GLY A 34 11.02 26.82 25.22
CA GLY A 34 10.98 25.52 25.85
C GLY A 34 12.24 25.22 26.68
N ASN A 35 12.41 23.93 27.01
CA ASN A 35 13.53 23.39 27.78
C ASN A 35 13.82 21.94 27.33
N ASP A 36 14.77 21.27 27.97
CA ASP A 36 15.20 19.92 27.66
C ASP A 36 14.08 18.85 27.68
N GLN A 37 12.94 19.15 28.33
CA GLN A 37 11.80 18.26 28.42
C GLN A 37 10.65 18.63 27.48
N SER A 38 10.82 19.72 26.72
CA SER A 38 9.80 20.17 25.77
C SER A 38 9.68 19.21 24.61
N GLU A 39 8.44 18.94 24.20
CA GLU A 39 8.13 18.13 23.03
C GLU A 39 7.18 18.92 22.11
N TRP A 40 7.51 18.92 20.82
CA TRP A 40 6.76 19.62 19.79
C TRP A 40 6.39 18.62 18.71
N ILE A 41 5.12 18.53 18.39
CA ILE A 41 4.62 17.65 17.31
C ILE A 41 4.16 18.57 16.17
N MET A 42 4.72 18.34 15.00
CA MET A 42 4.40 19.08 13.78
C MET A 42 3.91 18.09 12.73
N PRO A 43 2.69 18.25 12.17
CA PRO A 43 2.30 17.48 10.99
C PRO A 43 3.20 17.88 9.82
N SER A 44 3.83 16.90 9.17
CA SER A 44 4.75 17.18 8.07
C SER A 44 4.13 16.88 6.71
N ALA A 45 3.49 15.72 6.55
CA ALA A 45 2.89 15.35 5.28
C ALA A 45 1.67 14.46 5.49
N GLN A 46 0.70 14.60 4.60
CA GLN A 46 -0.38 13.64 4.41
C GLN A 46 -0.36 13.20 2.95
N ILE A 47 -0.16 11.91 2.74
CA ILE A 47 -0.16 11.27 1.43
C ILE A 47 -1.42 10.42 1.36
N THR A 48 -2.17 10.54 0.29
CA THR A 48 -3.32 9.69 0.01
C THR A 48 -3.15 9.14 -1.39
N VAL A 49 -3.09 7.82 -1.51
CA VAL A 49 -3.00 7.10 -2.77
C VAL A 49 -4.35 6.44 -3.02
N GLY A 50 -5.09 6.97 -3.97
CA GLY A 50 -6.39 6.43 -4.39
C GLY A 50 -6.23 5.29 -5.38
N MET A 51 -7.36 4.64 -5.70
CA MET A 51 -7.39 3.57 -6.71
C MET A 51 -6.86 4.04 -8.07
N ASP A 52 -7.17 5.28 -8.46
CA ASP A 52 -6.73 5.85 -9.75
C ASP A 52 -5.19 6.01 -9.83
N GLU A 53 -4.54 6.26 -8.70
CA GLU A 53 -3.08 6.43 -8.62
C GLU A 53 -2.37 5.07 -8.53
N LEU A 54 -3.03 4.05 -7.96
CA LEU A 54 -2.55 2.68 -7.95
C LEU A 54 -2.64 2.01 -9.33
N GLN A 55 -3.42 2.59 -10.23
CA GLN A 55 -3.64 2.12 -11.60
C GLN A 55 -2.63 2.69 -12.62
N ASP A 56 -1.42 3.09 -12.21
CA ASP A 56 -0.47 3.72 -13.11
C ASP A 56 -0.15 2.86 -14.33
N GLY A 57 -0.81 3.19 -15.40
CA GLY A 57 -0.48 3.05 -16.82
C GLY A 57 -0.36 1.65 -17.41
N SER A 58 -0.16 0.58 -16.65
CA SER A 58 0.09 -0.75 -17.23
C SER A 58 -0.71 -1.92 -16.65
N ALA A 59 -1.29 -1.77 -15.47
CA ALA A 59 -2.13 -2.81 -14.88
C ALA A 59 -3.22 -2.17 -14.01
N ASP A 60 -4.47 -2.42 -14.37
CA ASP A 60 -5.62 -2.14 -13.54
C ASP A 60 -5.64 -3.16 -12.38
N ILE A 61 -5.19 -2.72 -11.19
CA ILE A 61 -5.14 -3.57 -9.99
C ILE A 61 -6.51 -4.19 -9.71
N ARG A 62 -7.58 -3.42 -9.89
CA ARG A 62 -8.95 -3.91 -9.71
C ARG A 62 -9.24 -5.06 -10.67
N ALA A 63 -8.96 -4.88 -11.96
CA ALA A 63 -9.18 -5.92 -12.96
C ALA A 63 -8.35 -7.19 -12.66
N ILE A 64 -7.12 -7.03 -12.13
CA ILE A 64 -6.29 -8.17 -11.71
C ILE A 64 -6.99 -8.93 -10.58
N PHE A 65 -7.45 -8.23 -9.53
CA PHE A 65 -8.07 -8.90 -8.38
C PHE A 65 -9.49 -9.38 -8.66
N ASP A 66 -10.24 -8.73 -9.55
CA ASP A 66 -11.51 -9.24 -10.06
C ASP A 66 -11.30 -10.61 -10.76
N GLU A 67 -10.21 -10.75 -11.52
CA GLU A 67 -9.85 -12.04 -12.13
C GLU A 67 -9.29 -13.04 -11.09
N VAL A 68 -8.53 -12.59 -10.09
CA VAL A 68 -8.14 -13.43 -8.94
C VAL A 68 -9.35 -14.05 -8.28
N ASP A 69 -10.41 -13.27 -8.02
CA ASP A 69 -11.63 -13.75 -7.41
C ASP A 69 -12.31 -14.85 -8.25
N ILE A 70 -12.23 -14.77 -9.58
CA ILE A 70 -12.76 -15.82 -10.46
C ILE A 70 -11.97 -17.12 -10.32
N TRP A 71 -10.62 -17.02 -10.23
CA TRP A 71 -9.74 -18.19 -10.11
C TRP A 71 -9.61 -18.76 -8.69
N LEU A 72 -10.22 -18.09 -7.68
CA LEU A 72 -10.26 -18.62 -6.31
C LEU A 72 -11.62 -19.25 -6.00
N PRO A 73 -11.67 -20.28 -5.13
CA PRO A 73 -12.94 -20.81 -4.66
C PRO A 73 -13.65 -19.76 -3.78
N THR A 74 -14.98 -19.69 -3.84
CA THR A 74 -15.80 -18.78 -3.02
C THR A 74 -15.60 -19.02 -1.53
N THR A 75 -15.41 -20.28 -1.15
CA THR A 75 -15.04 -20.65 0.23
C THR A 75 -13.62 -21.17 0.22
N LEU A 76 -12.71 -20.41 0.83
CA LEU A 76 -11.30 -20.78 0.90
C LEU A 76 -11.10 -22.05 1.74
N PRO A 77 -10.09 -22.89 1.40
CA PRO A 77 -9.74 -24.07 2.16
C PRO A 77 -9.55 -23.76 3.67
N GLY A 78 -10.11 -24.59 4.51
CA GLY A 78 -10.08 -24.40 5.96
C GLY A 78 -10.91 -23.23 6.50
N ASN A 79 -11.81 -22.65 5.69
CA ASN A 79 -12.55 -21.43 5.99
C ASN A 79 -11.63 -20.23 6.28
N ALA A 80 -10.49 -20.13 5.61
CA ALA A 80 -9.61 -18.99 5.72
C ALA A 80 -10.33 -17.68 5.31
N GLU A 81 -9.95 -16.57 5.93
CA GLU A 81 -10.53 -15.26 5.62
C GLU A 81 -9.75 -14.53 4.52
N TRP A 82 -8.53 -14.94 4.27
CA TRP A 82 -7.60 -14.34 3.32
C TRP A 82 -6.79 -15.40 2.59
N VAL A 83 -6.25 -15.00 1.45
CA VAL A 83 -5.35 -15.77 0.60
C VAL A 83 -3.94 -15.20 0.73
N ASP A 84 -2.95 -16.05 0.95
CA ASP A 84 -1.54 -15.69 0.97
C ASP A 84 -1.03 -15.56 -0.48
N ILE A 85 -0.85 -14.32 -0.94
CA ILE A 85 -0.42 -14.02 -2.32
C ILE A 85 1.02 -14.50 -2.57
N VAL A 86 1.87 -14.38 -1.56
CA VAL A 86 3.26 -14.82 -1.68
C VAL A 86 3.32 -16.34 -1.86
N ARG A 87 2.49 -17.07 -1.14
CA ARG A 87 2.41 -18.54 -1.28
C ARG A 87 1.77 -18.98 -2.59
N LEU A 88 0.85 -18.22 -3.16
CA LEU A 88 0.32 -18.55 -4.48
C LEU A 88 1.42 -18.65 -5.56
N SER A 89 2.45 -17.82 -5.44
CA SER A 89 3.57 -17.81 -6.38
C SER A 89 4.74 -18.73 -6.02
N SER A 90 4.88 -19.11 -4.72
CA SER A 90 6.08 -19.81 -4.21
C SER A 90 5.82 -21.20 -3.64
N ASP A 91 4.57 -21.53 -3.27
CA ASP A 91 4.19 -22.80 -2.64
C ASP A 91 3.18 -23.55 -3.51
N GLY A 92 3.70 -24.46 -4.36
CA GLY A 92 2.86 -25.25 -5.26
C GLY A 92 1.78 -26.07 -4.54
N THR A 93 2.05 -26.57 -3.32
CA THR A 93 1.06 -27.33 -2.56
C THR A 93 -0.10 -26.44 -2.08
N TYR A 94 0.21 -25.20 -1.71
CA TYR A 94 -0.81 -24.23 -1.34
C TYR A 94 -1.69 -23.87 -2.54
N LEU A 95 -1.08 -23.59 -3.68
CA LEU A 95 -1.79 -23.30 -4.92
C LEU A 95 -2.63 -24.48 -5.39
N ASP A 96 -2.09 -25.72 -5.34
CA ASP A 96 -2.83 -26.93 -5.68
C ASP A 96 -4.09 -27.08 -4.82
N GLY A 97 -3.99 -26.86 -3.52
CA GLY A 97 -5.15 -26.91 -2.62
C GLY A 97 -6.23 -25.86 -2.95
N MET A 98 -5.86 -24.67 -3.44
CA MET A 98 -6.82 -23.67 -3.93
C MET A 98 -7.51 -24.13 -5.22
N LEU A 99 -6.73 -24.70 -6.17
CA LEU A 99 -7.27 -25.18 -7.44
C LEU A 99 -8.15 -26.42 -7.27
N GLU A 100 -7.80 -27.34 -6.39
CA GLU A 100 -8.67 -28.48 -6.04
C GLU A 100 -10.00 -27.99 -5.49
N ALA A 101 -9.98 -27.06 -4.54
CA ALA A 101 -11.22 -26.48 -3.97
C ALA A 101 -12.06 -25.74 -5.03
N LEU A 102 -11.42 -25.03 -5.98
CA LEU A 102 -12.11 -24.40 -7.10
C LEU A 102 -12.79 -25.43 -8.00
N ILE A 103 -12.07 -26.48 -8.38
CA ILE A 103 -12.62 -27.58 -9.21
C ILE A 103 -13.78 -28.26 -8.51
N ASP A 104 -13.64 -28.57 -7.22
CA ASP A 104 -14.72 -29.18 -6.43
C ASP A 104 -15.96 -28.30 -6.38
N GLU A 105 -15.79 -26.99 -6.21
CA GLU A 105 -16.91 -26.05 -6.25
C GLU A 105 -17.58 -25.97 -7.63
N MET A 106 -16.78 -25.97 -8.71
CA MET A 106 -17.29 -25.98 -10.08
C MET A 106 -18.07 -27.25 -10.43
N LEU A 107 -17.73 -28.39 -9.83
CA LEU A 107 -18.43 -29.66 -10.02
C LEU A 107 -19.81 -29.72 -9.32
N VAL A 108 -20.11 -28.76 -8.41
CA VAL A 108 -21.41 -28.68 -7.76
C VAL A 108 -22.48 -28.30 -8.81
N PRO A 109 -23.58 -29.06 -8.95
CA PRO A 109 -24.64 -28.74 -9.90
C PRO A 109 -25.21 -27.33 -9.70
N GLY A 110 -25.17 -26.50 -10.74
CA GLY A 110 -25.66 -25.11 -10.69
C GLY A 110 -24.69 -24.16 -10.01
N SER A 111 -23.43 -24.50 -9.90
CA SER A 111 -22.39 -23.64 -9.36
C SER A 111 -22.27 -22.34 -10.18
N LYS A 112 -22.33 -21.20 -9.49
CA LYS A 112 -22.07 -19.88 -10.09
C LYS A 112 -20.61 -19.75 -10.49
N LYS A 113 -19.71 -20.37 -9.74
CA LYS A 113 -18.26 -20.35 -10.02
C LYS A 113 -17.95 -20.98 -11.38
N MET A 114 -18.66 -22.07 -11.75
CA MET A 114 -18.58 -22.63 -13.08
C MET A 114 -18.96 -21.60 -14.17
N ASP A 115 -20.03 -20.82 -13.95
CA ASP A 115 -20.44 -19.79 -14.91
C ASP A 115 -19.39 -18.70 -15.03
N GLU A 116 -18.87 -18.19 -13.91
CA GLU A 116 -17.86 -17.13 -13.86
C GLU A 116 -16.57 -17.53 -14.59
N VAL A 117 -16.04 -18.72 -14.31
CA VAL A 117 -14.83 -19.22 -14.94
C VAL A 117 -15.02 -19.43 -16.46
N VAL A 118 -16.15 -20.01 -16.88
CA VAL A 118 -16.41 -20.24 -18.31
C VAL A 118 -16.65 -18.92 -19.05
N ASP A 119 -17.27 -17.93 -18.41
CA ASP A 119 -17.46 -16.59 -18.96
C ASP A 119 -16.12 -15.86 -19.15
N LEU A 120 -15.24 -15.97 -18.17
CA LEU A 120 -13.87 -15.43 -18.26
C LEU A 120 -13.10 -16.08 -19.42
N ILE A 121 -13.09 -17.41 -19.49
CA ILE A 121 -12.38 -18.14 -20.56
C ILE A 121 -12.90 -17.72 -21.93
N TRP A 122 -14.22 -17.60 -22.09
CA TRP A 122 -14.81 -17.19 -23.36
C TRP A 122 -14.49 -15.76 -23.74
N SER A 123 -14.54 -14.84 -22.79
CA SER A 123 -14.32 -13.41 -23.03
C SER A 123 -12.86 -13.07 -23.36
N ASN A 124 -11.90 -13.89 -22.90
CA ASN A 124 -10.48 -13.72 -23.16
C ASN A 124 -10.03 -14.62 -24.33
N GLU A 125 -9.66 -14.00 -25.47
CA GLU A 125 -9.27 -14.73 -26.68
C GLU A 125 -8.08 -15.68 -26.43
N GLY A 126 -7.06 -15.23 -25.68
CA GLY A 126 -5.88 -16.04 -25.36
C GLY A 126 -6.23 -17.25 -24.48
N TYR A 127 -7.20 -17.11 -23.58
CA TYR A 127 -7.70 -18.22 -22.76
C TYR A 127 -8.52 -19.18 -23.61
N ARG A 128 -9.46 -18.67 -24.38
CA ARG A 128 -10.33 -19.46 -25.25
C ARG A 128 -9.53 -20.31 -26.24
N GLU A 129 -8.46 -19.78 -26.81
CA GLU A 129 -7.61 -20.53 -27.75
C GLU A 129 -7.04 -21.83 -27.16
N ARG A 130 -6.74 -21.86 -25.85
CA ARG A 130 -6.24 -23.07 -25.16
C ARG A 130 -7.25 -24.20 -25.13
N PHE A 131 -8.53 -23.88 -25.20
CA PHE A 131 -9.63 -24.86 -25.15
C PHE A 131 -10.17 -25.24 -26.51
N THR A 132 -9.76 -24.57 -27.60
CA THR A 132 -10.29 -24.80 -28.95
C THR A 132 -10.12 -26.27 -29.44
N ALA A 133 -9.03 -26.90 -29.04
CA ALA A 133 -8.78 -28.31 -29.40
C ALA A 133 -9.66 -29.30 -28.60
N LEU A 134 -10.08 -28.92 -27.40
CA LEU A 134 -10.91 -29.74 -26.50
C LEU A 134 -12.39 -29.49 -26.75
N ILE A 135 -12.75 -28.26 -27.04
CA ILE A 135 -14.14 -27.80 -27.26
C ILE A 135 -14.19 -26.99 -28.57
N PRO A 136 -14.34 -27.62 -29.71
CA PRO A 136 -14.51 -26.95 -30.99
C PRO A 136 -15.95 -26.36 -31.05
N ALA A 137 -16.12 -25.12 -30.69
CA ALA A 137 -17.41 -24.44 -30.68
C ALA A 137 -17.36 -23.10 -31.44
N ASP A 138 -18.36 -22.87 -32.27
CA ASP A 138 -18.49 -21.65 -33.10
C ASP A 138 -19.27 -20.53 -32.43
N SER A 139 -19.91 -20.80 -31.28
CA SER A 139 -20.68 -19.83 -30.51
C SER A 139 -20.45 -19.95 -29.01
N GLU A 140 -20.72 -18.87 -28.31
CA GLU A 140 -20.61 -18.78 -26.84
C GLU A 140 -21.50 -19.81 -26.13
N GLU A 141 -22.77 -19.90 -26.56
CA GLU A 141 -23.72 -20.83 -25.93
C GLU A 141 -23.27 -22.28 -26.07
N LEU A 142 -22.74 -22.62 -27.27
CA LEU A 142 -22.27 -24.00 -27.52
C LEU A 142 -21.02 -24.27 -26.69
N PHE A 143 -20.07 -23.33 -26.65
CA PHE A 143 -18.86 -23.47 -25.85
C PHE A 143 -19.18 -23.71 -24.38
N LYS A 144 -20.02 -22.83 -23.79
CA LYS A 144 -20.43 -22.92 -22.37
C LYS A 144 -21.16 -24.23 -22.07
N ALA A 145 -22.04 -24.67 -22.96
CA ALA A 145 -22.76 -25.92 -22.78
C ALA A 145 -21.86 -27.14 -22.81
N GLU A 146 -20.95 -27.22 -23.80
CA GLU A 146 -20.03 -28.34 -23.94
C GLU A 146 -18.96 -28.32 -22.83
N PHE A 147 -18.46 -27.12 -22.44
CA PHE A 147 -17.53 -26.99 -21.32
C PHE A 147 -18.12 -27.57 -20.03
N LYS A 148 -19.32 -27.13 -19.64
CA LYS A 148 -19.99 -27.62 -18.43
C LYS A 148 -20.25 -29.12 -18.47
N LYS A 149 -20.63 -29.63 -19.63
CA LYS A 149 -20.89 -31.06 -19.82
C LYS A 149 -19.61 -31.87 -19.64
N PHE A 150 -18.56 -31.56 -20.39
CA PHE A 150 -17.30 -32.35 -20.36
C PHE A 150 -16.57 -32.15 -19.01
N PHE A 151 -16.61 -30.98 -18.40
CA PHE A 151 -15.95 -30.72 -17.12
C PHE A 151 -16.43 -31.66 -16.01
N GLY A 152 -17.73 -32.03 -16.03
CA GLY A 152 -18.32 -32.95 -15.07
C GLY A 152 -18.14 -34.44 -15.42
N GLU A 153 -17.56 -34.78 -16.59
CA GLU A 153 -17.37 -36.18 -17.00
C GLU A 153 -16.12 -36.77 -16.35
N ASP A 154 -16.22 -38.00 -15.87
CA ASP A 154 -15.12 -38.76 -15.30
C ASP A 154 -14.46 -39.64 -16.42
N ASN A 155 -13.86 -38.96 -17.39
CA ASN A 155 -13.17 -39.57 -18.54
C ASN A 155 -11.97 -38.69 -18.97
N GLU A 156 -11.19 -39.19 -19.94
CA GLU A 156 -9.99 -38.49 -20.44
C GLU A 156 -10.27 -37.07 -20.94
N ALA A 157 -11.43 -36.81 -21.53
CA ALA A 157 -11.78 -35.47 -22.01
C ALA A 157 -12.09 -34.49 -20.84
N GLY A 158 -12.78 -34.97 -19.79
CA GLY A 158 -13.03 -34.21 -18.60
C GLY A 158 -11.77 -33.94 -17.79
N GLU A 159 -10.87 -34.91 -17.68
CA GLU A 159 -9.55 -34.74 -17.05
C GLU A 159 -8.73 -33.68 -17.80
N ALA A 160 -8.59 -33.82 -19.13
CA ALA A 160 -7.83 -32.88 -19.96
C ALA A 160 -8.38 -31.45 -19.85
N LEU A 161 -9.70 -31.28 -19.71
CA LEU A 161 -10.33 -29.97 -19.55
C LEU A 161 -10.02 -29.35 -18.18
N ARG A 162 -10.10 -30.14 -17.10
CA ARG A 162 -9.74 -29.69 -15.74
C ARG A 162 -8.26 -29.37 -15.64
N ASP A 163 -7.39 -30.16 -16.23
CA ASP A 163 -5.94 -29.91 -16.26
C ASP A 163 -5.61 -28.62 -17.00
N THR A 164 -6.18 -28.40 -18.20
CA THR A 164 -5.96 -27.17 -18.98
C THR A 164 -6.44 -25.93 -18.22
N MET A 165 -7.59 -26.01 -17.56
CA MET A 165 -8.10 -24.93 -16.71
C MET A 165 -7.19 -24.69 -15.50
N GLY A 166 -6.77 -25.76 -14.82
CA GLY A 166 -5.86 -25.68 -13.68
C GLY A 166 -4.50 -25.07 -14.04
N GLU A 167 -3.94 -25.42 -15.22
CA GLU A 167 -2.71 -24.81 -15.73
C GLU A 167 -2.87 -23.31 -15.99
N LEU A 168 -4.00 -22.92 -16.62
CA LEU A 168 -4.30 -21.51 -16.88
C LEU A 168 -4.44 -20.69 -15.58
N ALA A 169 -5.22 -21.19 -14.63
CA ALA A 169 -5.38 -20.56 -13.33
C ALA A 169 -4.04 -20.46 -12.57
N ARG A 170 -3.24 -21.51 -12.60
CA ARG A 170 -1.89 -21.53 -11.99
C ARG A 170 -0.97 -20.48 -12.61
N GLU A 171 -0.94 -20.39 -13.93
CA GLU A 171 -0.14 -19.39 -14.64
C GLU A 171 -0.53 -17.98 -14.22
N PHE A 172 -1.83 -17.69 -14.15
CA PHE A 172 -2.32 -16.38 -13.74
C PHE A 172 -1.99 -16.09 -12.26
N LEU A 173 -2.40 -16.95 -11.34
CA LEU A 173 -2.27 -16.73 -9.89
C LEU A 173 -0.80 -16.65 -9.42
N SER A 174 0.12 -17.31 -10.11
CA SER A 174 1.56 -17.28 -9.78
C SER A 174 2.26 -15.99 -10.22
N GLN A 175 1.60 -15.14 -11.02
CA GLN A 175 2.21 -13.94 -11.62
C GLN A 175 1.65 -12.63 -11.08
N ILE A 176 0.83 -12.68 -10.04
CA ILE A 176 0.24 -11.46 -9.44
C ILE A 176 1.37 -10.55 -8.91
N LYS A 177 1.43 -9.32 -9.44
CA LYS A 177 2.41 -8.31 -9.03
C LYS A 177 1.75 -6.94 -8.94
N ILE A 178 2.13 -6.17 -7.93
CA ILE A 178 1.84 -4.75 -7.81
C ILE A 178 3.17 -4.00 -7.94
N ASN A 179 3.18 -2.94 -8.75
CA ASN A 179 4.40 -2.18 -9.00
C ASN A 179 4.69 -1.19 -7.86
N THR A 180 5.97 -0.82 -7.72
CA THR A 180 6.41 0.29 -6.86
C THR A 180 5.75 1.60 -7.29
N ILE A 181 5.33 2.39 -6.31
CA ILE A 181 4.73 3.72 -6.52
C ILE A 181 5.72 4.76 -6.01
N THR A 182 6.08 5.72 -6.86
CA THR A 182 6.91 6.85 -6.48
C THR A 182 6.02 8.08 -6.28
N TYR A 183 6.06 8.64 -5.09
CA TYR A 183 5.35 9.88 -4.76
C TYR A 183 6.32 11.05 -4.73
N ASN A 184 6.09 12.04 -5.59
CA ASN A 184 6.89 13.25 -5.67
C ASN A 184 6.08 14.44 -5.17
N ALA A 185 6.64 15.20 -4.22
CA ALA A 185 6.06 16.45 -3.76
C ALA A 185 7.10 17.55 -3.74
N THR A 186 6.71 18.73 -4.21
CA THR A 186 7.50 19.94 -4.00
C THR A 186 7.02 20.60 -2.72
N LEU A 187 7.89 20.66 -1.72
CA LEU A 187 7.60 21.37 -0.48
C LEU A 187 8.05 22.83 -0.63
N ASP A 188 7.10 23.76 -0.46
CA ASP A 188 7.42 25.20 -0.35
C ASP A 188 7.76 25.48 1.12
N VAL A 189 9.03 25.44 1.45
CA VAL A 189 9.52 25.51 2.83
C VAL A 189 10.35 26.75 3.03
N ASP A 190 10.16 27.38 4.20
CA ASP A 190 11.02 28.46 4.65
C ASP A 190 12.39 27.91 5.09
N TYR A 191 13.43 28.19 4.32
CA TYR A 191 14.79 27.71 4.58
C TYR A 191 15.33 28.20 5.93
N ASP A 192 14.94 29.40 6.40
CA ASP A 192 15.36 29.93 7.70
C ASP A 192 14.81 29.04 8.83
N LEU A 193 13.59 28.53 8.70
CA LEU A 193 12.99 27.58 9.65
C LEU A 193 13.72 26.22 9.65
N ILE A 194 14.11 25.74 8.48
CA ILE A 194 14.85 24.48 8.34
C ILE A 194 16.22 24.59 9.00
N ASP A 195 16.93 25.66 8.71
CA ASP A 195 18.25 25.90 9.29
C ASP A 195 18.15 26.07 10.81
N MET A 196 17.13 26.78 11.30
CA MET A 196 16.86 26.89 12.73
C MET A 196 16.60 25.52 13.38
N LEU A 197 15.78 24.66 12.78
CA LEU A 197 15.55 23.31 13.28
C LEU A 197 16.83 22.48 13.27
N ALA A 198 17.56 22.51 12.16
CA ALA A 198 18.81 21.77 11.99
C ALA A 198 19.91 22.20 12.98
N ASP A 199 20.01 23.50 13.25
CA ASP A 199 21.00 24.06 14.19
C ASP A 199 20.65 23.78 15.66
N ASN A 200 19.41 23.40 15.94
CA ASN A 200 18.90 23.02 17.25
C ASN A 200 18.86 21.52 17.50
N LEU A 201 19.66 20.72 16.78
CA LEU A 201 19.77 19.29 17.00
C LEU A 201 21.15 18.91 17.55
N ASP A 202 21.16 17.92 18.42
CA ASP A 202 22.39 17.31 18.87
C ASP A 202 23.06 16.53 17.71
N PRO A 203 24.40 16.55 17.60
CA PRO A 203 25.11 15.81 16.58
C PRO A 203 24.82 14.31 16.63
N GLU A 204 24.95 13.65 15.47
CA GLU A 204 24.92 12.19 15.39
C GLU A 204 25.98 11.56 16.31
N GLY A 205 25.62 10.50 17.04
CA GLY A 205 26.48 9.82 17.98
C GLY A 205 26.58 10.46 19.36
N THR A 206 25.82 11.54 19.63
CA THR A 206 25.71 12.11 20.98
C THR A 206 25.11 11.08 21.95
N VAL A 207 25.79 10.88 23.09
CA VAL A 207 25.29 10.01 24.16
C VAL A 207 24.17 10.72 24.89
N ASP A 208 22.98 10.08 25.02
CA ASP A 208 21.79 10.64 25.65
C ASP A 208 21.38 12.02 25.06
N PRO A 209 21.05 12.10 23.77
CA PRO A 209 20.73 13.36 23.12
C PRO A 209 19.44 13.97 23.69
N VAL A 210 19.45 15.27 23.95
CA VAL A 210 18.31 16.05 24.46
C VAL A 210 17.55 16.67 23.30
N ASN A 211 18.28 17.24 22.34
CA ASN A 211 17.72 17.94 21.20
C ASN A 211 17.61 17.00 20.01
N THR A 212 16.43 16.41 19.81
CA THR A 212 16.23 15.39 18.80
C THR A 212 15.03 15.72 17.91
N LEU A 213 15.05 15.21 16.69
CA LEU A 213 13.93 15.24 15.77
C LEU A 213 13.66 13.82 15.25
N ASP A 214 12.45 13.36 15.43
CA ASP A 214 12.02 12.05 14.97
C ASP A 214 10.91 12.21 13.93
N LEU A 215 11.04 11.54 12.79
CA LEU A 215 9.98 11.33 11.82
C LEU A 215 9.22 10.05 12.23
N TYR A 216 7.93 10.12 12.35
CA TYR A 216 7.05 8.99 12.63
C TYR A 216 5.69 9.20 11.98
N GLY A 217 4.80 8.25 12.06
CA GLY A 217 3.50 8.43 11.46
C GLY A 217 2.60 7.23 11.61
N GLU A 218 1.53 7.24 10.83
CA GLU A 218 0.58 6.17 10.74
C GLU A 218 0.15 5.93 9.30
N VAL A 219 -0.18 4.67 8.97
CA VAL A 219 -0.76 4.29 7.69
C VAL A 219 -2.05 3.55 7.91
N ARG A 220 -3.07 3.92 7.14
CA ARG A 220 -4.34 3.20 7.05
C ARG A 220 -4.61 2.82 5.61
N SER A 221 -5.01 1.57 5.40
CA SER A 221 -5.45 1.08 4.10
C SER A 221 -6.89 0.60 4.20
N SER A 222 -7.73 1.01 3.26
CA SER A 222 -9.07 0.44 3.07
C SER A 222 -9.13 -0.56 1.92
N LEU A 223 -7.98 -0.88 1.31
CA LEU A 223 -7.87 -1.88 0.24
C LEU A 223 -8.06 -3.29 0.82
N PRO A 224 -8.61 -4.24 0.03
CA PRO A 224 -8.78 -5.63 0.47
C PRO A 224 -7.48 -6.44 0.40
N VAL A 225 -6.33 -5.77 0.46
CA VAL A 225 -4.99 -6.39 0.36
C VAL A 225 -4.13 -5.84 1.49
N SER A 226 -3.47 -6.72 2.24
CA SER A 226 -2.39 -6.28 3.12
C SER A 226 -1.09 -6.15 2.33
N PHE A 227 -0.28 -5.18 2.72
CA PHE A 227 0.99 -4.88 2.07
C PHE A 227 2.11 -4.86 3.09
N GLU A 228 3.25 -5.43 2.74
CA GLU A 228 4.49 -5.00 3.33
C GLU A 228 4.92 -3.72 2.62
N VAL A 229 5.07 -2.65 3.39
CA VAL A 229 5.39 -1.31 2.89
C VAL A 229 6.80 -0.97 3.33
N ALA A 230 7.65 -0.64 2.37
CA ALA A 230 8.96 -0.05 2.59
C ALA A 230 8.99 1.33 1.93
N ALA A 231 9.61 2.30 2.59
CA ALA A 231 9.70 3.64 2.03
C ALA A 231 11.06 4.26 2.30
N ASP A 232 11.61 4.95 1.32
CA ASP A 232 12.83 5.73 1.43
C ASP A 232 12.64 7.13 0.86
N PHE A 233 13.44 8.07 1.33
CA PHE A 233 13.50 9.41 0.79
C PHE A 233 14.73 9.54 -0.11
N SER A 234 14.51 9.84 -1.39
CA SER A 234 15.56 10.06 -2.37
C SER A 234 16.56 11.11 -1.89
N GLU A 235 17.83 10.95 -2.30
CA GLU A 235 18.93 11.86 -1.97
C GLU A 235 19.24 11.96 -0.45
N THR A 236 18.69 11.05 0.38
CA THR A 236 18.94 10.99 1.82
C THR A 236 19.31 9.58 2.28
N ASN A 237 19.77 9.45 3.53
CA ASN A 237 19.91 8.15 4.19
C ASN A 237 18.68 7.79 5.05
N VAL A 238 17.63 8.57 4.94
CA VAL A 238 16.39 8.38 5.72
C VAL A 238 15.53 7.33 5.03
N ALA A 239 15.29 6.23 5.72
CA ALA A 239 14.42 5.16 5.26
C ALA A 239 13.48 4.74 6.39
N ILE A 240 12.24 4.44 6.01
CA ILE A 240 11.24 3.84 6.90
C ILE A 240 11.41 2.31 6.79
N ALA A 241 11.71 1.67 7.92
CA ALA A 241 11.86 0.22 7.95
C ALA A 241 10.58 -0.48 7.47
N PRO A 242 10.68 -1.60 6.73
CA PRO A 242 9.51 -2.33 6.26
C PRO A 242 8.55 -2.68 7.39
N PHE A 243 7.25 -2.48 7.17
CA PHE A 243 6.18 -2.79 8.10
C PHE A 243 4.93 -3.29 7.36
N LEU A 244 4.10 -4.07 8.05
CA LEU A 244 2.88 -4.62 7.47
C LEU A 244 1.72 -3.64 7.65
N VAL A 245 0.95 -3.41 6.59
CA VAL A 245 -0.29 -2.64 6.59
C VAL A 245 -1.45 -3.59 6.33
N GLU A 246 -2.28 -3.81 7.35
CA GLU A 246 -3.49 -4.64 7.25
C GLU A 246 -4.70 -3.77 6.86
N PRO A 247 -5.70 -4.32 6.15
CA PRO A 247 -6.92 -3.62 5.81
C PRO A 247 -7.68 -3.11 7.05
N ASP A 248 -8.16 -1.86 6.97
CA ASP A 248 -8.98 -1.19 7.99
C ASP A 248 -8.33 -1.05 9.39
N GLU A 249 -7.03 -1.36 9.50
CA GLU A 249 -6.24 -1.17 10.71
C GLU A 249 -5.39 0.10 10.63
N GLU A 250 -5.07 0.65 11.81
CA GLU A 250 -4.07 1.72 11.96
C GLU A 250 -2.72 1.09 12.22
N ASN A 251 -1.77 1.37 11.34
CA ASN A 251 -0.43 0.80 11.40
C ASN A 251 0.57 1.91 11.68
N ASP A 252 1.26 1.81 12.81
CA ASP A 252 2.24 2.80 13.22
C ASP A 252 3.54 2.69 12.40
N ILE A 253 4.04 3.82 11.94
CA ILE A 253 5.39 3.95 11.37
C ILE A 253 6.36 4.18 12.53
N ALA A 254 7.31 3.26 12.69
CA ALA A 254 8.33 3.37 13.71
C ALA A 254 9.14 4.67 13.58
N PRO A 255 9.46 5.37 14.69
CA PRO A 255 10.20 6.61 14.64
C PRO A 255 11.58 6.45 14.00
N VAL A 256 11.90 7.33 13.05
CA VAL A 256 13.22 7.45 12.42
C VAL A 256 13.87 8.74 12.89
N ARG A 257 15.06 8.63 13.48
CA ARG A 257 15.82 9.79 13.94
C ARG A 257 16.38 10.55 12.75
N LEU A 258 16.12 11.87 12.71
CA LEU A 258 16.68 12.80 11.74
C LEU A 258 17.82 13.61 12.35
N TYR A 259 18.87 13.79 11.59
CA TYR A 259 20.01 14.64 11.92
C TYR A 259 20.03 15.88 11.02
N LYS A 260 20.94 16.81 11.32
CA LYS A 260 21.04 18.10 10.63
C LYS A 260 21.07 17.99 9.11
N ASP A 261 21.85 17.05 8.58
CA ASP A 261 22.01 16.90 7.13
C ASP A 261 20.78 16.25 6.49
N ASP A 262 20.11 15.31 7.20
CA ASP A 262 18.87 14.69 6.75
C ASP A 262 17.74 15.72 6.56
N ILE A 263 17.60 16.65 7.50
CA ILE A 263 16.57 17.68 7.44
C ILE A 263 16.76 18.56 6.20
N ARG A 264 17.99 19.01 5.95
CA ARG A 264 18.30 19.85 4.81
C ARG A 264 18.01 19.15 3.49
N SER A 265 18.37 17.87 3.40
CA SER A 265 18.13 17.07 2.21
C SER A 265 16.62 16.82 1.99
N LEU A 266 15.90 16.40 3.02
CA LEU A 266 14.46 16.14 2.96
C LEU A 266 13.65 17.36 2.50
N PHE A 267 13.99 18.56 2.98
CA PHE A 267 13.25 19.75 2.63
C PHE A 267 13.72 20.42 1.34
N SER A 268 14.90 20.12 0.86
CA SER A 268 15.38 20.60 -0.44
C SER A 268 14.74 19.86 -1.61
N PHE A 269 14.51 18.56 -1.44
CA PHE A 269 13.92 17.69 -2.44
C PHE A 269 13.15 16.56 -1.75
N PHE A 270 11.83 16.66 -1.75
CA PHE A 270 10.98 15.63 -1.17
C PHE A 270 10.51 14.67 -2.26
N GLU A 271 11.17 13.54 -2.37
CA GLU A 271 10.72 12.40 -3.16
C GLU A 271 10.67 11.19 -2.24
N LEU A 272 9.48 10.68 -2.04
CA LEU A 272 9.23 9.48 -1.25
C LEU A 272 8.95 8.31 -2.19
N ASN A 273 9.84 7.33 -2.20
CA ASN A 273 9.63 6.07 -2.88
C ASN A 273 8.94 5.09 -1.93
N VAL A 274 7.82 4.53 -2.34
CA VAL A 274 7.07 3.58 -1.53
C VAL A 274 6.90 2.29 -2.31
N ASP A 275 7.45 1.22 -1.77
CA ASP A 275 7.28 -0.12 -2.29
C ASP A 275 6.13 -0.81 -1.56
N PHE A 276 5.12 -1.24 -2.32
CA PHE A 276 3.98 -2.00 -1.82
C PHE A 276 4.11 -3.46 -2.28
N MET A 277 4.43 -4.34 -1.36
CA MET A 277 4.50 -5.77 -1.63
C MET A 277 3.25 -6.47 -1.08
N PRO A 278 2.32 -6.93 -1.93
CA PRO A 278 1.10 -7.58 -1.48
C PRO A 278 1.43 -8.89 -0.75
N GLN A 279 0.80 -9.08 0.41
CA GLN A 279 1.00 -10.25 1.26
C GLN A 279 -0.25 -11.11 1.33
N LYS A 280 -1.39 -10.51 1.68
CA LYS A 280 -2.66 -11.20 1.85
C LYS A 280 -3.74 -10.52 1.04
N TYR A 281 -4.64 -11.29 0.47
CA TYR A 281 -5.84 -10.80 -0.18
C TYR A 281 -7.08 -11.26 0.57
N TYR A 282 -8.03 -10.35 0.77
CA TYR A 282 -9.28 -10.55 1.50
C TYR A 282 -10.49 -10.49 0.56
N PRO A 283 -10.86 -11.60 -0.10
CA PRO A 283 -11.91 -11.59 -1.15
C PRO A 283 -13.25 -11.05 -0.68
N ARG A 284 -13.57 -11.20 0.62
CA ARG A 284 -14.84 -10.75 1.20
C ARG A 284 -14.99 -9.24 1.33
N ILE A 285 -13.88 -8.49 1.33
CA ILE A 285 -13.91 -7.02 1.40
C ILE A 285 -14.26 -6.44 0.03
N GLY A 286 -13.66 -6.98 -1.04
CA GLY A 286 -13.84 -6.51 -2.42
C GLY A 286 -13.22 -5.14 -2.69
N PHE A 287 -12.99 -4.82 -3.97
CA PHE A 287 -12.47 -3.52 -4.39
C PHE A 287 -13.58 -2.51 -4.66
N SER A 288 -13.35 -1.23 -4.34
CA SER A 288 -14.23 -0.11 -4.67
C SER A 288 -13.43 1.16 -4.97
N ASP A 289 -14.01 2.07 -5.77
CA ASP A 289 -13.36 3.32 -6.18
C ASP A 289 -13.09 4.29 -5.01
N SER A 290 -13.75 4.08 -3.88
CA SER A 290 -13.57 4.92 -2.67
C SER A 290 -12.43 4.48 -1.77
N GLN A 291 -11.80 3.34 -2.07
CA GLN A 291 -10.70 2.81 -1.28
C GLN A 291 -9.40 3.56 -1.55
N SER A 292 -8.57 3.64 -0.53
CA SER A 292 -7.29 4.35 -0.60
C SER A 292 -6.33 3.86 0.47
N ILE A 293 -5.05 4.14 0.26
CA ILE A 293 -4.02 4.09 1.30
C ILE A 293 -3.78 5.53 1.74
N ARG A 294 -3.81 5.78 3.04
CA ARG A 294 -3.52 7.08 3.62
C ARG A 294 -2.35 6.96 4.58
N MET A 295 -1.30 7.74 4.34
CA MET A 295 -0.12 7.86 5.21
C MET A 295 -0.11 9.27 5.80
N MET A 296 0.05 9.36 7.12
CA MET A 296 0.24 10.61 7.84
C MET A 296 1.61 10.60 8.51
N LEU A 297 2.46 11.56 8.15
CA LEU A 297 3.80 11.72 8.69
C LEU A 297 3.84 12.93 9.63
N HIS A 298 4.54 12.77 10.73
CA HIS A 298 4.73 13.75 11.77
C HIS A 298 6.20 13.91 12.11
N LEU A 299 6.59 15.14 12.48
CA LEU A 299 7.88 15.41 13.07
C LEU A 299 7.71 15.67 14.56
N LYS A 300 8.49 14.99 15.40
CA LYS A 300 8.53 15.18 16.83
C LYS A 300 9.88 15.75 17.23
N LYS A 301 9.93 17.05 17.55
CA LYS A 301 11.11 17.69 18.11
C LYS A 301 11.07 17.59 19.63
N ARG A 302 12.18 17.14 20.21
CA ARG A 302 12.44 17.21 21.65
C ARG A 302 13.51 18.26 21.95
N GLY A 303 13.47 18.79 23.18
CA GLY A 303 14.38 19.83 23.64
C GLY A 303 13.93 21.25 23.27
N GLY A 304 14.66 22.25 23.71
CA GLY A 304 14.40 23.64 23.41
C GLY A 304 14.70 24.03 21.96
N LEU A 305 14.19 25.19 21.55
CA LEU A 305 14.49 25.84 20.29
C LEU A 305 15.18 27.17 20.58
N ASN A 306 16.39 27.36 20.11
CA ASN A 306 17.10 28.63 20.13
C ASN A 306 16.77 29.38 18.83
N LEU A 307 16.27 30.62 18.96
CA LEU A 307 15.90 31.49 17.85
C LEU A 307 17.06 32.39 17.44
#